data_6c248f410783ef987743dc0d343b8e26
#
_entry.id   6c248f410783ef987743dc0d343b8e26
#
_cell.length_a   1.000
_cell.length_b   1.000
_cell.length_c   1.000
_cell.angle_alpha   90.00
_cell.angle_beta   90.00
_cell.angle_gamma   90.00
#
_symmetry.space_group_name_H-M   'P 1'
#
loop_
_entity.id
_entity.type
_entity.pdbx_description
1 polymer ?
#
loop_
_entity_poly.entity_id
_entity_poly.type
_entity_poly.pdbx_seq_one_letter_code
_entity_poly.pdbx_strand_id
1 'polypeptide(L)'
;MAPIYDSDHTIFCVSGWNDNGMTTVVSDNKNLLRTDVFPGLGWMINKRLYEELNPKWPLAFWDDWMREKAQPRGRSCVIPEVNRVYTFGDHGNSVDRGFWKRYLEPIRLNGDPVQWHKLDLSYIKMPSYTNHIAQQIRTASKIGIAEVNSSPAETRVIVYSGEGDYRTAANTIGIHTDFKNGDPRGSFGHVNLAYVSGKKTFVVDSRTLDSIRSGRQDWPYAWAGVADVVRAG
;
A
#
# COMPACT_ATOMS: atom_id res chain seq x y z
N MET A 1 10.21 14.70 -2.30
CA MET A 1 10.27 13.21 -2.48
C MET A 1 11.57 12.77 -3.15
N ALA A 2 12.10 13.47 -4.17
CA ALA A 2 13.32 13.03 -4.85
C ALA A 2 14.51 12.70 -3.91
N PRO A 3 14.89 13.54 -2.93
CA PRO A 3 16.00 13.20 -2.03
C PRO A 3 15.80 11.92 -1.21
N ILE A 4 14.55 11.60 -0.85
CA ILE A 4 14.24 10.35 -0.14
C ILE A 4 14.37 9.17 -1.08
N TYR A 5 13.84 9.30 -2.28
CA TYR A 5 13.89 8.26 -3.31
C TYR A 5 15.34 7.92 -3.70
N ASP A 6 16.20 8.93 -3.81
CA ASP A 6 17.59 8.71 -4.18
C ASP A 6 18.41 8.10 -3.04
N SER A 7 18.02 8.36 -1.78
CA SER A 7 18.72 7.87 -0.58
C SER A 7 18.20 6.53 -0.04
N ASP A 8 17.04 6.05 -0.51
CA ASP A 8 16.46 4.77 -0.08
C ASP A 8 16.24 3.85 -1.29
N HIS A 9 17.17 2.93 -1.47
CA HIS A 9 17.16 1.98 -2.59
C HIS A 9 16.04 0.93 -2.50
N THR A 10 15.32 0.85 -1.39
CA THR A 10 14.14 -0.01 -1.23
C THR A 10 12.86 0.61 -1.83
N ILE A 11 12.96 1.84 -2.35
CA ILE A 11 11.84 2.49 -3.05
C ILE A 11 11.89 2.12 -4.53
N PHE A 12 10.81 1.47 -5.02
CA PHE A 12 10.61 1.13 -6.43
C PHE A 12 10.06 2.31 -7.21
N CYS A 13 9.00 2.94 -6.70
CA CYS A 13 8.41 4.12 -7.33
C CYS A 13 7.84 5.10 -6.28
N VAL A 14 7.54 6.31 -6.74
CA VAL A 14 6.69 7.26 -6.01
C VAL A 14 5.46 7.53 -6.85
N SER A 15 4.28 7.43 -6.26
CA SER A 15 3.02 7.65 -6.98
C SER A 15 2.13 8.65 -6.22
N GLY A 16 1.29 9.36 -6.96
CA GLY A 16 0.21 10.17 -6.42
C GLY A 16 -1.08 9.39 -6.17
N TRP A 17 -1.08 8.09 -6.44
CA TRP A 17 -2.25 7.22 -6.38
C TRP A 17 -2.16 6.20 -5.23
N ASN A 18 -3.26 6.05 -4.51
CA ASN A 18 -3.52 5.00 -3.53
C ASN A 18 -4.76 4.22 -4.00
N ASP A 19 -4.63 2.94 -4.26
CA ASP A 19 -5.75 2.08 -4.66
C ASP A 19 -6.87 2.05 -3.60
N ASN A 20 -6.52 2.21 -2.32
CA ASN A 20 -7.46 2.29 -1.20
C ASN A 20 -7.73 3.74 -0.75
N GLY A 21 -7.60 4.71 -1.66
CA GLY A 21 -7.79 6.14 -1.38
C GLY A 21 -9.25 6.61 -1.38
N MET A 22 -10.25 5.73 -1.15
CA MET A 22 -11.66 6.10 -1.14
C MET A 22 -12.00 6.98 0.05
N THR A 23 -12.91 7.92 -0.14
CA THR A 23 -13.31 8.95 0.84
C THR A 23 -13.66 8.38 2.23
N THR A 24 -14.24 7.18 2.25
CA THR A 24 -14.73 6.56 3.49
C THR A 24 -13.64 5.86 4.32
N VAL A 25 -12.46 5.63 3.73
CA VAL A 25 -11.41 4.80 4.35
C VAL A 25 -10.06 5.51 4.49
N VAL A 26 -9.98 6.79 4.18
CA VAL A 26 -8.78 7.62 4.36
C VAL A 26 -9.04 8.80 5.30
N SER A 27 -8.01 9.33 5.94
CA SER A 27 -8.12 10.39 6.94
C SER A 27 -7.07 11.49 6.78
N ASP A 28 -5.79 11.15 6.74
CA ASP A 28 -4.69 12.12 6.83
C ASP A 28 -4.15 12.55 5.48
N ASN A 29 -4.36 13.83 5.15
CA ASN A 29 -3.87 14.46 3.92
C ASN A 29 -2.34 14.54 3.82
N LYS A 30 -1.61 14.33 4.91
CA LYS A 30 -0.14 14.45 4.98
C LYS A 30 0.56 13.12 5.16
N ASN A 31 -0.20 12.04 5.35
CA ASN A 31 0.40 10.72 5.53
C ASN A 31 0.86 10.11 4.22
N LEU A 32 2.03 9.49 4.26
CA LEU A 32 2.57 8.66 3.18
C LEU A 32 2.63 7.21 3.64
N LEU A 33 2.39 6.31 2.70
CA LEU A 33 2.37 4.87 2.90
C LEU A 33 3.36 4.21 1.93
N ARG A 34 3.67 2.94 2.18
CA ARG A 34 4.30 2.06 1.20
C ARG A 34 3.30 1.02 0.70
N THR A 35 3.49 0.58 -0.55
CA THR A 35 2.75 -0.52 -1.14
C THR A 35 3.67 -1.39 -1.99
N ASP A 36 3.49 -2.72 -1.89
CA ASP A 36 4.22 -3.70 -2.69
C ASP A 36 3.60 -3.87 -4.08
N VAL A 37 2.36 -3.41 -4.24
CA VAL A 37 1.65 -3.43 -5.52
C VAL A 37 1.86 -2.11 -6.26
N PHE A 38 2.44 -2.17 -7.46
CA PHE A 38 2.61 -0.99 -8.30
C PHE A 38 1.26 -0.32 -8.62
N PRO A 39 1.08 0.98 -8.26
CA PRO A 39 -0.25 1.62 -8.29
C PRO A 39 -0.78 1.94 -9.70
N GLY A 40 0.11 2.16 -10.66
CA GLY A 40 -0.24 2.35 -12.07
C GLY A 40 -0.66 3.76 -12.49
N LEU A 41 -0.94 4.67 -11.57
CA LEU A 41 -1.41 6.04 -11.89
C LEU A 41 -0.52 7.10 -11.23
N GLY A 42 -0.25 8.21 -11.94
CA GLY A 42 0.49 9.36 -11.42
C GLY A 42 1.83 9.00 -10.77
N TRP A 43 2.59 8.10 -11.38
CA TRP A 43 3.83 7.56 -10.83
C TRP A 43 5.08 8.17 -11.45
N MET A 44 6.18 8.07 -10.73
CA MET A 44 7.52 8.42 -11.19
C MET A 44 8.54 7.38 -10.73
N ILE A 45 9.57 7.18 -11.54
CA ILE A 45 10.77 6.41 -11.20
C ILE A 45 12.01 7.29 -11.39
N ASN A 46 13.10 6.97 -10.69
CA ASN A 46 14.35 7.68 -10.90
C ASN A 46 15.15 7.09 -12.08
N LYS A 47 16.21 7.80 -12.49
CA LYS A 47 17.04 7.41 -13.63
C LYS A 47 17.61 6.00 -13.48
N ARG A 48 18.10 5.64 -12.29
CA ARG A 48 18.67 4.32 -12.01
C ARG A 48 17.66 3.20 -12.30
N LEU A 49 16.43 3.36 -11.82
CA LEU A 49 15.39 2.35 -12.07
C LEU A 49 14.94 2.34 -13.53
N TYR A 50 14.88 3.49 -14.19
CA TYR A 50 14.60 3.56 -15.61
C TYR A 50 15.66 2.77 -16.43
N GLU A 51 16.94 2.95 -16.13
CA GLU A 51 18.05 2.23 -16.80
C GLU A 51 17.98 0.72 -16.55
N GLU A 52 17.52 0.28 -15.36
CA GLU A 52 17.28 -1.14 -15.06
C GLU A 52 16.12 -1.74 -15.86
N LEU A 53 15.03 -0.99 -16.01
CA LEU A 53 13.78 -1.50 -16.60
C LEU A 53 13.72 -1.33 -18.12
N ASN A 54 14.28 -0.25 -18.66
CA ASN A 54 14.17 0.11 -20.07
C ASN A 54 14.58 -1.00 -21.06
N PRO A 55 15.69 -1.76 -20.84
CA PRO A 55 16.09 -2.81 -21.77
C PRO A 55 15.11 -3.98 -21.87
N LYS A 56 14.23 -4.15 -20.92
CA LYS A 56 13.28 -5.25 -20.82
C LYS A 56 11.82 -4.78 -20.82
N TRP A 57 11.58 -3.50 -21.17
CA TRP A 57 10.25 -2.91 -21.20
C TRP A 57 9.36 -3.61 -22.22
N PRO A 58 8.15 -4.09 -21.86
CA PRO A 58 7.30 -4.84 -22.76
C PRO A 58 6.61 -3.95 -23.80
N LEU A 59 6.22 -4.55 -24.94
CA LEU A 59 5.47 -3.85 -25.99
C LEU A 59 4.02 -3.49 -25.57
N ALA A 60 3.42 -4.24 -24.62
CA ALA A 60 2.06 -4.06 -24.16
C ALA A 60 1.92 -4.51 -22.69
N PHE A 61 0.82 -4.13 -22.02
CA PHE A 61 0.50 -4.51 -20.64
C PHE A 61 1.60 -4.19 -19.63
N TRP A 62 2.26 -3.03 -19.83
CA TRP A 62 3.39 -2.58 -19.01
C TRP A 62 3.03 -2.42 -17.53
N ASP A 63 1.78 -2.11 -17.22
CA ASP A 63 1.30 -1.92 -15.86
C ASP A 63 1.19 -3.24 -15.08
N ASP A 64 0.72 -4.33 -15.72
CA ASP A 64 0.73 -5.66 -15.13
C ASP A 64 2.15 -6.21 -15.03
N TRP A 65 3.00 -5.99 -16.06
CA TRP A 65 4.41 -6.33 -16.02
C TRP A 65 5.14 -5.63 -14.87
N MET A 66 4.88 -4.34 -14.59
CA MET A 66 5.45 -3.60 -13.46
C MET A 66 5.05 -4.19 -12.10
N ARG A 67 3.93 -4.92 -12.04
CA ARG A 67 3.46 -5.61 -10.82
C ARG A 67 4.08 -6.98 -10.60
N GLU A 68 4.66 -7.59 -11.64
CA GLU A 68 5.35 -8.88 -11.51
C GLU A 68 6.55 -8.75 -10.55
N LYS A 69 6.71 -9.69 -9.63
CA LYS A 69 7.74 -9.64 -8.56
C LYS A 69 9.18 -9.52 -9.08
N ALA A 70 9.41 -9.91 -10.32
CA ALA A 70 10.70 -9.77 -11.01
C ALA A 70 11.12 -8.31 -11.26
N GLN A 71 10.18 -7.35 -11.26
CA GLN A 71 10.49 -5.94 -11.49
C GLN A 71 10.77 -5.20 -10.18
N PRO A 72 9.89 -5.19 -9.18
CA PRO A 72 10.17 -4.51 -7.90
C PRO A 72 11.25 -5.22 -7.08
N ARG A 73 11.41 -6.53 -7.20
CA ARG A 73 12.42 -7.31 -6.46
C ARG A 73 12.43 -6.98 -4.96
N GLY A 74 11.23 -6.97 -4.34
CA GLY A 74 11.06 -6.64 -2.93
C GLY A 74 11.14 -5.15 -2.57
N ARG A 75 11.36 -4.28 -3.54
CA ARG A 75 11.19 -2.83 -3.37
C ARG A 75 9.71 -2.48 -3.40
N SER A 76 9.31 -1.42 -2.71
CA SER A 76 7.92 -0.97 -2.64
C SER A 76 7.76 0.45 -3.15
N CYS A 77 6.57 0.81 -3.60
CA CYS A 77 6.25 2.19 -3.97
C CYS A 77 5.85 3.03 -2.75
N VAL A 78 6.16 4.32 -2.79
CA VAL A 78 5.63 5.31 -1.84
C VAL A 78 4.39 5.94 -2.45
N ILE A 79 3.30 5.95 -1.68
CA ILE A 79 2.00 6.51 -2.08
C ILE A 79 1.46 7.46 -1.00
N PRO A 80 0.64 8.45 -1.33
CA PRO A 80 -0.08 9.23 -0.33
C PRO A 80 -1.26 8.42 0.23
N GLU A 81 -1.65 8.65 1.48
CA GLU A 81 -2.90 8.10 2.01
C GLU A 81 -4.10 8.65 1.23
N VAL A 82 -4.17 9.97 1.05
CA VAL A 82 -5.20 10.64 0.24
C VAL A 82 -4.63 11.00 -1.12
N ASN A 83 -5.28 10.54 -2.19
CA ASN A 83 -4.79 10.64 -3.56
C ASN A 83 -4.46 12.07 -3.99
N ARG A 84 -3.41 12.22 -4.81
CA ARG A 84 -2.95 13.47 -5.43
C ARG A 84 -3.28 13.53 -6.91
N VAL A 85 -3.71 12.43 -7.47
CA VAL A 85 -4.20 12.30 -8.83
C VAL A 85 -5.58 11.67 -8.80
N TYR A 86 -6.37 11.96 -9.81
CA TYR A 86 -7.72 11.42 -9.99
C TYR A 86 -7.85 10.89 -11.41
N THR A 87 -8.59 9.81 -11.58
CA THR A 87 -8.96 9.30 -12.90
C THR A 87 -10.42 9.66 -13.17
N PHE A 88 -10.71 10.20 -14.36
CA PHE A 88 -12.06 10.63 -14.77
C PHE A 88 -12.61 9.80 -15.93
N GLY A 89 -11.93 8.72 -16.28
CA GLY A 89 -12.35 7.81 -17.36
C GLY A 89 -13.36 6.78 -16.86
N ASP A 90 -14.65 7.12 -16.90
CA ASP A 90 -15.74 6.17 -16.66
C ASP A 90 -16.09 5.32 -17.91
N HIS A 91 -15.54 5.72 -19.06
CA HIS A 91 -15.62 5.04 -20.35
C HIS A 91 -14.23 4.70 -20.86
N GLY A 92 -13.80 3.47 -20.66
CA GLY A 92 -12.50 2.96 -21.11
C GLY A 92 -12.58 1.50 -21.52
N ASN A 93 -11.62 1.06 -22.35
CA ASN A 93 -11.54 -0.33 -22.81
C ASN A 93 -11.15 -1.32 -21.69
N SER A 94 -10.67 -0.84 -20.55
CA SER A 94 -10.09 -1.67 -19.48
C SER A 94 -10.88 -1.65 -18.17
N VAL A 95 -11.95 -0.87 -18.09
CA VAL A 95 -12.72 -0.69 -16.85
C VAL A 95 -14.19 -0.91 -17.10
N ASP A 96 -14.77 -1.91 -16.45
CA ASP A 96 -16.21 -2.03 -16.41
C ASP A 96 -16.83 -1.00 -15.44
N ARG A 97 -18.10 -0.67 -15.67
CA ARG A 97 -18.82 0.35 -14.91
C ARG A 97 -18.97 0.00 -13.43
N GLY A 98 -19.01 -1.30 -13.08
CA GLY A 98 -19.09 -1.77 -11.69
C GLY A 98 -17.80 -1.51 -10.95
N PHE A 99 -16.66 -1.79 -11.59
CA PHE A 99 -15.31 -1.49 -11.05
C PHE A 99 -15.13 0.01 -10.84
N TRP A 100 -15.52 0.83 -11.84
CA TRP A 100 -15.47 2.29 -11.73
C TRP A 100 -16.22 2.79 -10.50
N LYS A 101 -17.52 2.49 -10.40
CA LYS A 101 -18.36 2.94 -9.29
C LYS A 101 -17.86 2.51 -7.93
N ARG A 102 -17.26 1.33 -7.86
CA ARG A 102 -16.83 0.78 -6.59
C ARG A 102 -15.48 1.31 -6.12
N TYR A 103 -14.52 1.47 -7.02
CA TYR A 103 -13.13 1.70 -6.64
C TYR A 103 -12.51 3.00 -7.16
N LEU A 104 -13.03 3.59 -8.24
CA LEU A 104 -12.44 4.77 -8.85
C LEU A 104 -13.25 6.04 -8.56
N GLU A 105 -14.57 6.00 -8.73
CA GLU A 105 -15.45 7.12 -8.46
C GLU A 105 -15.36 7.63 -7.01
N PRO A 106 -15.32 6.75 -5.96
CA PRO A 106 -15.26 7.21 -4.57
C PRO A 106 -13.88 7.69 -4.10
N ILE A 107 -12.86 7.70 -4.95
CA ILE A 107 -11.51 8.17 -4.60
C ILE A 107 -11.56 9.62 -4.14
N ARG A 108 -10.95 9.88 -2.97
CA ARG A 108 -10.78 11.23 -2.44
C ARG A 108 -9.56 11.89 -3.06
N LEU A 109 -9.77 12.96 -3.81
CA LEU A 109 -8.68 13.81 -4.26
C LEU A 109 -8.33 14.81 -3.15
N ASN A 110 -7.07 14.91 -2.80
CA ASN A 110 -6.59 15.87 -1.84
C ASN A 110 -6.50 17.27 -2.47
N GLY A 111 -7.30 18.19 -1.96
CA GLY A 111 -7.29 19.61 -2.37
C GLY A 111 -6.31 20.48 -1.59
N ASP A 112 -5.71 19.98 -0.50
CA ASP A 112 -4.83 20.78 0.35
C ASP A 112 -3.40 20.82 -0.19
N PRO A 113 -2.78 22.01 -0.28
CA PRO A 113 -1.37 22.13 -0.66
C PRO A 113 -0.48 21.65 0.48
N VAL A 114 0.13 20.47 0.33
CA VAL A 114 1.08 19.95 1.32
C VAL A 114 2.52 20.28 0.90
N GLN A 115 3.23 20.99 1.77
CA GLN A 115 4.63 21.33 1.56
C GLN A 115 5.54 20.21 2.07
N TRP A 116 5.63 19.11 1.33
CA TRP A 116 6.37 17.90 1.67
C TRP A 116 7.82 18.14 2.10
N HIS A 117 8.46 19.17 1.52
CA HIS A 117 9.87 19.51 1.83
C HIS A 117 10.04 20.10 3.23
N LYS A 118 8.96 20.49 3.90
CA LYS A 118 8.95 21.00 5.28
C LYS A 118 8.57 19.94 6.31
N LEU A 119 8.17 18.76 5.87
CA LEU A 119 7.77 17.68 6.76
C LEU A 119 8.94 16.73 7.01
N ASP A 120 9.01 16.21 8.23
CA ASP A 120 9.90 15.06 8.49
C ASP A 120 9.28 13.80 7.87
N LEU A 121 9.89 13.33 6.81
CA LEU A 121 9.51 12.13 6.08
C LEU A 121 10.49 10.97 6.34
N SER A 122 11.30 11.04 7.38
CA SER A 122 12.28 10.00 7.71
C SER A 122 11.61 8.66 8.01
N TYR A 123 10.38 8.69 8.53
CA TYR A 123 9.61 7.50 8.86
C TYR A 123 9.27 6.64 7.64
N ILE A 124 9.24 7.22 6.42
CA ILE A 124 8.92 6.45 5.20
C ILE A 124 10.08 5.60 4.70
N LYS A 125 11.30 5.88 5.17
CA LYS A 125 12.49 5.11 4.81
C LYS A 125 12.55 3.78 5.55
N MET A 126 13.17 2.77 4.93
CA MET A 126 13.48 1.52 5.62
C MET A 126 14.75 1.65 6.48
N PRO A 127 14.79 1.03 7.68
CA PRO A 127 13.76 0.19 8.32
C PRO A 127 12.74 0.97 9.17
N SER A 128 12.81 2.33 9.19
CA SER A 128 11.94 3.15 10.05
C SER A 128 10.46 2.88 9.79
N TYR A 129 10.07 2.72 8.51
CA TYR A 129 8.70 2.45 8.13
C TYR A 129 8.17 1.12 8.69
N THR A 130 8.94 0.05 8.56
CA THR A 130 8.55 -1.26 9.12
C THR A 130 8.42 -1.21 10.64
N ASN A 131 9.35 -0.57 11.33
CA ASN A 131 9.30 -0.41 12.78
C ASN A 131 8.06 0.39 13.21
N HIS A 132 7.76 1.48 12.50
CA HIS A 132 6.61 2.32 12.78
C HIS A 132 5.28 1.56 12.63
N ILE A 133 5.10 0.83 11.52
CA ILE A 133 3.88 0.02 11.31
C ILE A 133 3.79 -1.14 12.30
N ALA A 134 4.90 -1.86 12.52
CA ALA A 134 4.93 -2.96 13.47
C ALA A 134 4.56 -2.52 14.90
N GLN A 135 5.05 -1.36 15.35
CA GLN A 135 4.73 -0.82 16.66
C GLN A 135 3.23 -0.54 16.79
N GLN A 136 2.61 0.09 15.79
CA GLN A 136 1.17 0.37 15.80
C GLN A 136 0.36 -0.93 15.85
N ILE A 137 0.73 -1.95 15.07
CA ILE A 137 0.05 -3.25 15.04
C ILE A 137 0.21 -4.02 16.36
N ARG A 138 1.38 -3.95 17.02
CA ARG A 138 1.59 -4.60 18.33
C ARG A 138 0.67 -4.06 19.41
N THR A 139 0.40 -2.76 19.41
CA THR A 139 -0.43 -2.07 20.40
C THR A 139 -1.90 -2.03 20.04
N ALA A 140 -2.25 -2.37 18.78
CA ALA A 140 -3.63 -2.33 18.30
C ALA A 140 -4.49 -3.45 18.92
N SER A 141 -5.75 -3.13 19.17
CA SER A 141 -6.75 -4.10 19.62
C SER A 141 -7.12 -5.04 18.48
N LYS A 142 -6.95 -6.36 18.68
CA LYS A 142 -7.46 -7.36 17.74
C LYS A 142 -8.98 -7.44 17.89
N ILE A 143 -9.70 -7.28 16.77
CA ILE A 143 -11.15 -7.35 16.70
C ILE A 143 -11.62 -8.32 15.61
N GLY A 144 -12.82 -8.84 15.75
CA GLY A 144 -13.54 -9.54 14.69
C GLY A 144 -14.09 -8.57 13.65
N ILE A 145 -14.28 -9.03 12.42
CA ILE A 145 -14.81 -8.17 11.34
C ILE A 145 -16.23 -7.64 11.69
N ALA A 146 -17.04 -8.40 12.40
CA ALA A 146 -18.36 -7.99 12.84
C ALA A 146 -18.34 -6.82 13.84
N GLU A 147 -17.23 -6.63 14.54
CA GLU A 147 -17.05 -5.60 15.56
C GLU A 147 -16.49 -4.29 15.00
N VAL A 148 -16.20 -4.23 13.71
CA VAL A 148 -15.49 -3.11 13.08
C VAL A 148 -16.18 -1.76 13.27
N ASN A 149 -17.52 -1.72 13.32
CA ASN A 149 -18.29 -0.49 13.51
C ASN A 149 -18.61 -0.21 14.99
N SER A 150 -18.56 -1.20 15.86
CA SER A 150 -18.95 -1.07 17.29
C SER A 150 -17.78 -0.98 18.25
N SER A 151 -16.60 -1.47 17.87
CA SER A 151 -15.41 -1.45 18.74
C SER A 151 -15.03 -0.03 19.15
N PRO A 152 -14.81 0.25 20.44
CA PRO A 152 -14.37 1.56 20.93
C PRO A 152 -12.90 1.85 20.67
N ALA A 153 -12.09 0.84 20.34
CA ALA A 153 -10.65 0.98 20.19
C ALA A 153 -10.26 1.92 19.04
N GLU A 154 -9.37 2.87 19.30
CA GLU A 154 -8.89 3.87 18.33
C GLU A 154 -7.99 3.27 17.24
N THR A 155 -7.19 2.26 17.60
CA THR A 155 -6.36 1.50 16.64
C THR A 155 -6.70 0.03 16.73
N ARG A 156 -7.05 -0.57 15.60
CA ARG A 156 -7.60 -1.93 15.52
C ARG A 156 -6.85 -2.77 14.50
N VAL A 157 -6.86 -4.08 14.73
CA VAL A 157 -6.36 -5.09 13.79
C VAL A 157 -7.46 -6.10 13.49
N ILE A 158 -7.78 -6.25 12.22
CA ILE A 158 -8.59 -7.34 11.66
C ILE A 158 -7.61 -8.33 11.03
N VAL A 159 -7.71 -9.59 11.39
CA VAL A 159 -6.82 -10.64 10.89
C VAL A 159 -7.52 -11.45 9.83
N TYR A 160 -6.83 -11.74 8.72
CA TYR A 160 -7.32 -12.64 7.70
C TYR A 160 -6.35 -13.80 7.48
N SER A 161 -6.86 -14.94 7.01
CA SER A 161 -6.11 -16.13 6.66
C SER A 161 -6.47 -16.56 5.24
N GLY A 162 -5.68 -16.09 4.27
CA GLY A 162 -5.90 -16.36 2.86
C GLY A 162 -6.87 -15.40 2.19
N GLU A 163 -7.01 -15.58 0.88
CA GLU A 163 -7.68 -14.62 -0.02
C GLU A 163 -9.18 -14.47 0.28
N GLY A 164 -9.87 -15.56 0.63
CA GLY A 164 -11.31 -15.55 0.91
C GLY A 164 -11.66 -14.68 2.12
N ASP A 165 -10.92 -14.85 3.22
CA ASP A 165 -11.08 -14.04 4.43
C ASP A 165 -10.75 -12.58 4.17
N TYR A 166 -9.66 -12.32 3.42
CA TYR A 166 -9.31 -10.95 3.03
C TYR A 166 -10.43 -10.28 2.25
N ARG A 167 -11.00 -10.96 1.23
CA ARG A 167 -12.11 -10.43 0.41
C ARG A 167 -13.32 -10.09 1.27
N THR A 168 -13.64 -10.92 2.26
CA THR A 168 -14.71 -10.66 3.23
C THR A 168 -14.43 -9.40 4.06
N ALA A 169 -13.24 -9.30 4.63
CA ALA A 169 -12.84 -8.14 5.41
C ALA A 169 -12.83 -6.86 4.56
N ALA A 170 -12.20 -6.91 3.39
CA ALA A 170 -12.08 -5.79 2.45
C ALA A 170 -13.46 -5.28 1.97
N ASN A 171 -14.38 -6.20 1.65
CA ASN A 171 -15.76 -5.85 1.30
C ASN A 171 -16.48 -5.12 2.44
N THR A 172 -16.31 -5.59 3.67
CA THR A 172 -17.02 -5.05 4.84
C THR A 172 -16.51 -3.64 5.18
N ILE A 173 -15.21 -3.39 5.05
CA ILE A 173 -14.62 -2.09 5.39
C ILE A 173 -14.55 -1.11 4.21
N GLY A 174 -14.78 -1.59 2.98
CA GLY A 174 -14.84 -0.75 1.79
C GLY A 174 -13.50 -0.50 1.10
N ILE A 175 -12.51 -1.37 1.26
CA ILE A 175 -11.23 -1.31 0.51
C ILE A 175 -11.23 -2.28 -0.67
N HIS A 176 -10.17 -2.23 -1.47
CA HIS A 176 -9.99 -3.08 -2.64
C HIS A 176 -9.92 -4.57 -2.27
N THR A 177 -10.71 -5.39 -2.97
CA THR A 177 -10.75 -6.85 -2.76
C THR A 177 -9.79 -7.62 -3.65
N ASP A 178 -9.13 -6.94 -4.59
CA ASP A 178 -8.30 -7.54 -5.63
C ASP A 178 -6.89 -7.87 -5.12
N PHE A 179 -6.33 -8.93 -5.69
CA PHE A 179 -4.94 -9.34 -5.50
C PHE A 179 -4.16 -9.14 -6.80
N LYS A 180 -2.91 -8.73 -6.68
CA LYS A 180 -1.96 -8.68 -7.78
C LYS A 180 -0.71 -9.46 -7.40
N ASN A 181 -0.45 -10.55 -8.15
CA ASN A 181 0.70 -11.42 -7.93
C ASN A 181 0.84 -11.96 -6.49
N GLY A 182 -0.30 -12.23 -5.84
CA GLY A 182 -0.38 -12.77 -4.47
C GLY A 182 -0.43 -11.71 -3.36
N ASP A 183 -0.34 -10.42 -3.69
CA ASP A 183 -0.42 -9.33 -2.71
C ASP A 183 -1.78 -8.62 -2.80
N PRO A 184 -2.45 -8.33 -1.67
CA PRO A 184 -3.64 -7.49 -1.66
C PRO A 184 -3.33 -6.10 -2.21
N ARG A 185 -4.18 -5.56 -3.06
CA ARG A 185 -3.99 -4.23 -3.65
C ARG A 185 -3.84 -3.16 -2.56
N GLY A 186 -2.83 -2.30 -2.71
CA GLY A 186 -2.51 -1.24 -1.73
C GLY A 186 -1.81 -1.72 -0.46
N SER A 187 -1.53 -3.02 -0.30
CA SER A 187 -0.85 -3.55 0.89
C SER A 187 0.66 -3.32 0.85
N PHE A 188 1.26 -3.35 2.05
CA PHE A 188 2.68 -3.48 2.28
C PHE A 188 2.93 -4.62 3.27
N GLY A 189 3.68 -5.65 2.86
CA GLY A 189 3.92 -6.84 3.68
C GLY A 189 2.63 -7.52 4.13
N HIS A 190 1.62 -7.57 3.25
CA HIS A 190 0.28 -8.10 3.55
C HIS A 190 -0.47 -7.34 4.66
N VAL A 191 -0.16 -6.05 4.84
CA VAL A 191 -0.86 -5.12 5.72
C VAL A 191 -1.53 -4.04 4.90
N ASN A 192 -2.84 -3.87 5.02
CA ASN A 192 -3.57 -2.70 4.53
C ASN A 192 -3.96 -1.80 5.71
N LEU A 193 -3.88 -0.48 5.49
CA LEU A 193 -4.40 0.53 6.41
C LEU A 193 -5.70 1.11 5.85
N ALA A 194 -6.70 1.23 6.71
CA ALA A 194 -7.95 1.94 6.43
C ALA A 194 -8.43 2.67 7.68
N TYR A 195 -9.33 3.63 7.49
CA TYR A 195 -10.07 4.24 8.59
C TYR A 195 -11.54 3.82 8.48
N VAL A 196 -12.07 3.22 9.53
CA VAL A 196 -13.47 2.80 9.58
C VAL A 196 -14.15 3.53 10.73
N SER A 197 -15.19 4.28 10.45
CA SER A 197 -15.83 5.16 11.44
C SER A 197 -14.83 6.09 12.15
N GLY A 198 -13.88 6.65 11.38
CA GLY A 198 -12.83 7.54 11.88
C GLY A 198 -11.69 6.87 12.65
N LYS A 199 -11.73 5.55 12.84
CA LYS A 199 -10.75 4.81 13.65
C LYS A 199 -9.77 4.04 12.76
N LYS A 200 -8.49 4.11 13.10
CA LYS A 200 -7.41 3.45 12.39
C LYS A 200 -7.56 1.93 12.46
N THR A 201 -7.62 1.28 11.30
CA THR A 201 -7.87 -0.16 11.19
C THR A 201 -6.84 -0.79 10.25
N PHE A 202 -6.06 -1.72 10.77
CA PHE A 202 -5.15 -2.54 9.98
C PHE A 202 -5.83 -3.85 9.61
N VAL A 203 -5.73 -4.25 8.34
CA VAL A 203 -6.14 -5.58 7.85
C VAL A 203 -4.85 -6.35 7.55
N VAL A 204 -4.60 -7.41 8.33
CA VAL A 204 -3.29 -8.04 8.43
C VAL A 204 -3.39 -9.55 8.21
N ASP A 205 -2.54 -10.10 7.35
CA ASP A 205 -2.40 -11.57 7.22
C ASP A 205 -1.97 -12.19 8.55
N SER A 206 -2.52 -13.35 8.89
CA SER A 206 -2.27 -14.02 10.17
C SER A 206 -0.79 -14.30 10.42
N ARG A 207 -0.04 -14.74 9.40
CA ARG A 207 1.40 -15.02 9.49
C ARG A 207 2.21 -13.74 9.67
N THR A 208 1.80 -12.66 9.00
CA THR A 208 2.38 -11.32 9.19
C THR A 208 2.17 -10.83 10.61
N LEU A 209 0.96 -10.98 11.16
CA LEU A 209 0.68 -10.61 12.54
C LEU A 209 1.55 -11.39 13.54
N ASP A 210 1.69 -12.70 13.34
CA ASP A 210 2.53 -13.56 14.18
C ASP A 210 4.00 -13.16 14.11
N SER A 211 4.52 -12.83 12.93
CA SER A 211 5.88 -12.32 12.76
C SER A 211 6.08 -10.99 13.50
N ILE A 212 5.18 -10.03 13.31
CA ILE A 212 5.25 -8.72 13.98
C ILE A 212 5.19 -8.86 15.49
N ARG A 213 4.26 -9.67 16.03
CA ARG A 213 4.06 -9.82 17.49
C ARG A 213 5.16 -10.62 18.17
N SER A 214 5.74 -11.61 17.48
CA SER A 214 6.89 -12.38 17.99
C SER A 214 8.21 -11.62 17.94
N GLY A 215 8.24 -10.44 17.31
CA GLY A 215 9.46 -9.64 17.14
C GLY A 215 10.45 -10.21 16.13
N ARG A 216 10.03 -11.16 15.28
CA ARG A 216 10.88 -11.64 14.17
C ARG A 216 11.16 -10.50 13.20
N GLN A 217 12.36 -10.49 12.63
CA GLN A 217 12.80 -9.47 11.69
C GLN A 217 12.56 -9.88 10.22
N ASP A 218 11.77 -10.91 9.99
CA ASP A 218 11.48 -11.42 8.65
C ASP A 218 10.36 -10.65 7.93
N TRP A 219 9.52 -9.91 8.64
CA TRP A 219 8.55 -9.02 8.04
C TRP A 219 9.19 -7.70 7.61
N PRO A 220 8.88 -7.16 6.43
CA PRO A 220 7.90 -7.60 5.43
C PRO A 220 8.47 -8.60 4.40
N TYR A 221 9.70 -9.01 4.51
CA TYR A 221 10.47 -9.71 3.47
C TYR A 221 10.28 -11.23 3.43
N ALA A 222 9.66 -11.82 4.46
CA ALA A 222 9.42 -13.27 4.53
C ALA A 222 8.63 -13.83 3.33
N TRP A 223 7.94 -12.97 2.60
CA TRP A 223 7.10 -13.32 1.46
C TRP A 223 7.78 -13.12 0.11
N ALA A 224 8.86 -12.37 0.06
CA ALA A 224 9.35 -11.78 -1.18
C ALA A 224 10.53 -12.52 -1.84
N GLY A 225 11.11 -13.52 -1.22
CA GLY A 225 12.37 -14.09 -1.72
C GLY A 225 13.52 -13.06 -1.76
N VAL A 226 13.44 -12.00 -0.95
CA VAL A 226 14.25 -10.77 -1.05
C VAL A 226 15.49 -10.82 -0.16
N ALA A 227 15.82 -11.97 0.41
CA ALA A 227 17.04 -12.10 1.20
C ALA A 227 18.32 -11.59 0.49
N ASP A 228 18.29 -11.48 -0.84
CA ASP A 228 19.46 -11.13 -1.65
C ASP A 228 19.55 -9.62 -2.02
N VAL A 229 18.45 -8.86 -1.96
CA VAL A 229 18.48 -7.45 -2.37
C VAL A 229 18.97 -6.51 -1.25
N VAL A 230 18.71 -6.87 0.00
CA VAL A 230 19.13 -6.07 1.17
C VAL A 230 20.61 -6.28 1.52
N ARG A 231 21.24 -7.35 1.05
CA ARG A 231 22.65 -7.65 1.29
C ARG A 231 23.61 -7.05 0.27
N ALA A 232 23.11 -6.46 -0.80
CA ALA A 232 23.92 -5.92 -1.90
C ALA A 232 23.95 -4.39 -1.95
N GLY A 233 23.54 -3.68 -0.87
CA GLY A 233 23.60 -2.22 -0.77
C GLY A 233 24.52 -1.73 0.32
#